data_fd0811372801c9d3dab13c74ef5aa716
#
_entry.id   fd0811372801c9d3dab13c74ef5aa716
#
_cell.length_a   1.000
_cell.length_b   1.000
_cell.length_c   1.000
_cell.angle_alpha   90.00
_cell.angle_beta   90.00
_cell.angle_gamma   90.00
#
_symmetry.space_group_name_H-M   'P 1'
#
loop_
_entity.id
_entity.type
_entity.pdbx_description
1 polymer ?
#
loop_
_entity_poly.entity_id
_entity_poly.type
_entity_poly.pdbx_seq_one_letter_code
_entity_poly.pdbx_strand_id
1 'polypeptide(L)'
;MFFKQFYLACLAHASYLIGSDGEAAVVDPQRDVDEYIAEAEAHQLNIKYIIETHLHADFVSGHQELAKRLGATIVFGQKAGASFAHQAVKDGDEIKLGKLILRFLETPGHTPESICILVIDPSSPEQAQKILTGDTLFIGDVGRPDLAGGKGFTPQQMAGL
;
A
#
# COMPACT_ATOMS: atom_id res chain seq x y z
N MET A 1 -2.00 5.15 17.60
CA MET A 1 -2.02 4.53 16.25
C MET A 1 -2.92 3.31 16.26
N PHE A 2 -3.90 3.23 15.37
CA PHE A 2 -4.65 2.01 15.04
C PHE A 2 -3.93 1.29 13.90
N PHE A 3 -3.84 -0.06 13.96
CA PHE A 3 -3.21 -0.84 12.92
C PHE A 3 -3.82 -2.25 12.89
N LYS A 4 -4.44 -2.60 11.77
CA LYS A 4 -5.04 -3.92 11.57
C LYS A 4 -4.59 -4.51 10.25
N GLN A 5 -4.16 -5.77 10.27
CA GLN A 5 -3.90 -6.59 9.10
C GLN A 5 -5.13 -7.43 8.78
N PHE A 6 -5.48 -7.48 7.51
CA PHE A 6 -6.43 -8.44 6.94
C PHE A 6 -5.63 -9.44 6.12
N TYR A 7 -5.94 -10.70 6.23
CA TYR A 7 -5.20 -11.74 5.53
C TYR A 7 -6.12 -12.69 4.79
N LEU A 8 -5.99 -12.74 3.47
CA LEU A 8 -6.73 -13.63 2.59
C LEU A 8 -5.89 -14.86 2.27
N ALA A 9 -6.10 -15.94 3.01
CA ALA A 9 -5.25 -17.13 3.00
C ALA A 9 -5.16 -17.81 1.61
N CYS A 10 -6.24 -17.80 0.83
CA CYS A 10 -6.26 -18.44 -0.50
C CYS A 10 -5.35 -17.75 -1.53
N LEU A 11 -4.99 -16.47 -1.31
CA LEU A 11 -4.08 -15.69 -2.16
C LEU A 11 -2.77 -15.36 -1.45
N ALA A 12 -2.61 -15.76 -0.19
CA ALA A 12 -1.53 -15.31 0.69
C ALA A 12 -1.39 -13.76 0.72
N HIS A 13 -2.52 -13.06 0.51
CA HIS A 13 -2.55 -11.61 0.38
C HIS A 13 -2.79 -10.95 1.74
N ALA A 14 -1.96 -9.99 2.07
CA ALA A 14 -2.07 -9.14 3.26
C ALA A 14 -2.41 -7.71 2.87
N SER A 15 -3.46 -7.17 3.47
CA SER A 15 -3.84 -5.76 3.37
C SER A 15 -3.95 -5.12 4.75
N TYR A 16 -3.96 -3.81 4.82
CA TYR A 16 -3.85 -3.13 6.12
C TYR A 16 -4.80 -1.94 6.20
N LEU A 17 -5.34 -1.73 7.40
CA LEU A 17 -6.01 -0.49 7.79
C LEU A 17 -5.16 0.20 8.86
N ILE A 18 -4.70 1.41 8.55
CA ILE A 18 -3.88 2.25 9.43
C ILE A 18 -4.70 3.46 9.81
N GLY A 19 -4.78 3.77 11.11
CA GLY A 19 -5.58 4.90 11.58
C GLY A 19 -4.92 5.71 12.68
N SER A 20 -5.18 7.01 12.66
CA SER A 20 -4.75 7.95 13.69
C SER A 20 -5.64 9.19 13.68
N ASP A 21 -6.07 9.61 14.86
CA ASP A 21 -6.77 10.90 15.07
C ASP A 21 -7.99 11.10 14.15
N GLY A 22 -8.80 10.04 13.98
CA GLY A 22 -10.00 10.06 13.14
C GLY A 22 -9.77 9.87 11.64
N GLU A 23 -8.53 9.77 11.17
CA GLU A 23 -8.17 9.53 9.76
C GLU A 23 -7.61 8.13 9.56
N ALA A 24 -7.83 7.55 8.39
CA ALA A 24 -7.30 6.23 8.04
C ALA A 24 -6.80 6.15 6.59
N ALA A 25 -5.90 5.19 6.37
CA ALA A 25 -5.49 4.71 5.07
C ALA A 25 -5.67 3.19 4.99
N VAL A 26 -6.11 2.70 3.83
CA VAL A 26 -6.12 1.28 3.48
C VAL A 26 -4.96 1.02 2.54
N VAL A 27 -4.22 -0.06 2.77
CA VAL A 27 -3.09 -0.47 1.93
C VAL A 27 -3.40 -1.81 1.30
N ASP A 28 -3.26 -1.90 -0.02
CA ASP A 28 -3.49 -3.08 -0.87
C ASP A 28 -4.85 -3.75 -0.60
N PRO A 29 -5.99 -3.01 -0.72
CA PRO A 29 -7.29 -3.58 -0.41
C PRO A 29 -7.67 -4.73 -1.33
N GLN A 30 -8.19 -5.80 -0.74
CA GLN A 30 -8.81 -6.87 -1.52
C GLN A 30 -10.11 -6.40 -2.20
N ARG A 31 -10.67 -7.25 -3.06
CA ARG A 31 -11.84 -6.91 -3.88
C ARG A 31 -13.08 -6.62 -3.06
N ASP A 32 -13.30 -7.34 -1.97
CA ASP A 32 -14.38 -7.08 -1.03
C ASP A 32 -13.97 -5.98 -0.06
N VAL A 33 -14.58 -4.80 -0.23
CA VAL A 33 -14.19 -3.59 0.51
C VAL A 33 -15.03 -3.34 1.75
N ASP A 34 -16.11 -4.08 1.95
CA ASP A 34 -17.05 -3.83 3.06
C ASP A 34 -16.40 -4.03 4.42
N GLU A 35 -15.46 -4.95 4.53
CA GLU A 35 -14.75 -5.20 5.78
C GLU A 35 -13.87 -4.01 6.23
N TYR A 36 -13.23 -3.29 5.29
CA TYR A 36 -12.44 -2.11 5.62
C TYR A 36 -13.32 -0.96 6.09
N ILE A 37 -14.48 -0.78 5.43
CA ILE A 37 -15.44 0.27 5.77
C ILE A 37 -16.02 0.00 7.16
N ALA A 38 -16.50 -1.22 7.41
CA ALA A 38 -17.06 -1.60 8.70
C ALA A 38 -16.04 -1.45 9.84
N GLU A 39 -14.78 -1.85 9.61
CA GLU A 39 -13.72 -1.72 10.61
C GLU A 39 -13.37 -0.25 10.88
N ALA A 40 -13.28 0.57 9.83
CA ALA A 40 -13.03 2.01 10.00
C ALA A 40 -14.16 2.69 10.77
N GLU A 41 -15.42 2.38 10.45
CA GLU A 41 -16.59 2.90 11.16
C GLU A 41 -16.61 2.50 12.64
N ALA A 42 -16.32 1.22 12.95
CA ALA A 42 -16.26 0.72 14.32
C ALA A 42 -15.22 1.44 15.18
N HIS A 43 -14.18 1.99 14.57
CA HIS A 43 -13.10 2.75 15.21
C HIS A 43 -13.19 4.26 15.00
N GLN A 44 -14.30 4.77 14.44
CA GLN A 44 -14.53 6.20 14.18
C GLN A 44 -13.42 6.80 13.29
N LEU A 45 -12.96 6.04 12.30
CA LEU A 45 -11.92 6.42 11.35
C LEU A 45 -12.55 6.76 10.00
N ASN A 46 -12.08 7.83 9.37
CA ASN A 46 -12.44 8.22 8.02
C ASN A 46 -11.31 7.83 7.07
N ILE A 47 -11.56 6.91 6.14
CA ILE A 47 -10.57 6.49 5.15
C ILE A 47 -10.33 7.62 4.15
N LYS A 48 -9.14 8.23 4.20
CA LYS A 48 -8.70 9.35 3.35
C LYS A 48 -7.88 8.87 2.16
N TYR A 49 -7.10 7.82 2.35
CA TYR A 49 -6.17 7.32 1.36
C TYR A 49 -6.33 5.82 1.15
N ILE A 50 -6.11 5.41 -0.09
CA ILE A 50 -6.06 4.02 -0.50
C ILE A 50 -4.74 3.87 -1.25
N ILE A 51 -3.81 3.11 -0.69
CA ILE A 51 -2.43 3.04 -1.16
C ILE A 51 -2.19 1.66 -1.73
N GLU A 52 -1.68 1.58 -2.94
CA GLU A 52 -1.24 0.34 -3.56
C GLU A 52 0.29 0.30 -3.55
N THR A 53 0.85 -0.77 -3.00
CA THR A 53 2.30 -0.95 -2.99
C THR A 53 2.86 -1.19 -4.38
N HIS A 54 2.06 -1.81 -5.25
CA HIS A 54 2.38 -2.08 -6.66
C HIS A 54 1.11 -2.38 -7.46
N LEU A 55 1.23 -2.61 -8.75
CA LEU A 55 0.14 -3.09 -9.59
C LEU A 55 0.03 -4.62 -9.45
N HIS A 56 -0.96 -5.07 -8.70
CA HIS A 56 -1.21 -6.49 -8.45
C HIS A 56 -1.64 -7.20 -9.73
N ALA A 57 -0.99 -8.32 -10.05
CA ALA A 57 -1.30 -9.14 -11.22
C ALA A 57 -2.19 -10.36 -10.88
N ASP A 58 -2.27 -10.71 -9.62
CA ASP A 58 -2.86 -11.93 -9.08
C ASP A 58 -4.29 -11.76 -8.56
N PHE A 59 -4.73 -10.52 -8.29
CA PHE A 59 -6.10 -10.22 -7.89
C PHE A 59 -6.57 -8.83 -8.37
N VAL A 60 -7.88 -8.61 -8.30
CA VAL A 60 -8.50 -7.31 -8.59
C VAL A 60 -8.63 -6.53 -7.30
N SER A 61 -7.81 -5.49 -7.12
CA SER A 61 -7.87 -4.62 -5.94
C SER A 61 -9.19 -3.83 -5.85
N GLY A 62 -9.64 -3.60 -4.63
CA GLY A 62 -10.83 -2.79 -4.32
C GLY A 62 -10.61 -1.28 -4.32
N HIS A 63 -9.43 -0.78 -4.69
CA HIS A 63 -9.07 0.63 -4.56
C HIS A 63 -10.03 1.59 -5.27
N GLN A 64 -10.48 1.26 -6.49
CA GLN A 64 -11.41 2.12 -7.23
C GLN A 64 -12.81 2.14 -6.59
N GLU A 65 -13.25 1.00 -6.05
CA GLU A 65 -14.54 0.92 -5.37
C GLU A 65 -14.52 1.71 -4.05
N LEU A 66 -13.48 1.56 -3.24
CA LEU A 66 -13.29 2.37 -2.03
C LEU A 66 -13.24 3.87 -2.35
N ALA A 67 -12.46 4.26 -3.37
CA ALA A 67 -12.37 5.66 -3.79
C ALA A 67 -13.73 6.22 -4.21
N LYS A 68 -14.49 5.46 -4.98
CA LYS A 68 -15.84 5.86 -5.44
C LYS A 68 -16.83 5.98 -4.28
N ARG A 69 -16.78 5.07 -3.31
CA ARG A 69 -17.73 5.02 -2.18
C ARG A 69 -17.44 6.08 -1.13
N LEU A 70 -16.17 6.37 -0.89
CA LEU A 70 -15.72 7.20 0.25
C LEU A 70 -15.14 8.55 -0.16
N GLY A 71 -14.90 8.79 -1.45
CA GLY A 71 -14.18 9.97 -1.92
C GLY A 71 -12.70 9.99 -1.53
N ALA A 72 -12.14 8.84 -1.18
CA ALA A 72 -10.75 8.70 -0.76
C ALA A 72 -9.78 8.81 -1.95
N THR A 73 -8.58 9.32 -1.68
CA THR A 73 -7.53 9.49 -2.69
C THR A 73 -6.76 8.18 -2.89
N ILE A 74 -6.69 7.71 -4.14
CA ILE A 74 -5.84 6.58 -4.50
C ILE A 74 -4.40 7.06 -4.61
N VAL A 75 -3.44 6.29 -4.08
CA VAL A 75 -2.01 6.60 -4.08
C VAL A 75 -1.23 5.43 -4.69
N PHE A 76 -0.32 5.73 -5.61
CA PHE A 76 0.59 4.77 -6.25
C PHE A 76 2.02 5.33 -6.35
N GLY A 77 3.00 4.46 -6.46
CA GLY A 77 4.33 4.84 -6.91
C GLY A 77 4.30 5.52 -8.28
N GLN A 78 5.08 6.57 -8.48
CA GLN A 78 5.03 7.41 -9.69
C GLN A 78 5.23 6.64 -11.01
N LYS A 79 5.90 5.48 -10.95
CA LYS A 79 6.17 4.64 -12.13
C LYS A 79 5.01 3.71 -12.49
N ALA A 80 3.91 3.71 -11.72
CA ALA A 80 2.75 2.83 -11.98
C ALA A 80 2.10 3.12 -13.33
N GLY A 81 2.03 4.39 -13.74
CA GLY A 81 1.44 4.78 -15.01
C GLY A 81 -0.05 4.43 -15.14
N ALA A 82 -0.78 4.38 -14.02
CA ALA A 82 -2.19 4.04 -14.00
C ALA A 82 -3.02 5.07 -14.75
N SER A 83 -4.01 4.62 -15.53
CA SER A 83 -4.82 5.46 -16.41
C SER A 83 -5.96 6.21 -15.70
N PHE A 84 -6.23 5.90 -14.43
CA PHE A 84 -7.22 6.57 -13.60
C PHE A 84 -6.59 7.62 -12.68
N ALA A 85 -7.42 8.52 -12.14
CA ALA A 85 -6.96 9.58 -11.24
C ALA A 85 -6.36 8.98 -9.96
N HIS A 86 -5.13 9.34 -9.65
CA HIS A 86 -4.41 8.96 -8.46
C HIS A 86 -3.37 10.01 -8.07
N GLN A 87 -2.94 10.00 -6.84
CA GLN A 87 -1.77 10.75 -6.37
C GLN A 87 -0.53 9.88 -6.58
N ALA A 88 0.39 10.35 -7.41
CA ALA A 88 1.68 9.70 -7.58
C ALA A 88 2.63 10.11 -6.45
N VAL A 89 3.39 9.14 -5.92
CA VAL A 89 4.42 9.37 -4.89
C VAL A 89 5.75 8.80 -5.36
N LYS A 90 6.84 9.43 -4.91
CA LYS A 90 8.22 9.02 -5.19
C LYS A 90 8.99 8.81 -3.89
N ASP A 91 10.23 8.38 -4.02
CA ASP A 91 11.13 8.15 -2.89
C ASP A 91 11.25 9.38 -1.99
N GLY A 92 11.04 9.17 -0.68
CA GLY A 92 11.09 10.19 0.34
C GLY A 92 9.84 11.06 0.48
N ASP A 93 8.84 10.94 -0.40
CA ASP A 93 7.58 11.66 -0.24
C ASP A 93 6.83 11.21 1.03
N GLU A 94 6.06 12.13 1.62
CA GLU A 94 5.33 11.89 2.86
C GLU A 94 3.86 12.29 2.73
N ILE A 95 3.00 11.48 3.34
CA ILE A 95 1.58 11.80 3.57
C ILE A 95 1.35 11.83 5.08
N LYS A 96 0.73 12.91 5.57
CA LYS A 96 0.28 13.00 6.95
C LYS A 96 -1.07 12.29 7.10
N LEU A 97 -1.17 11.39 8.09
CA LEU A 97 -2.37 10.67 8.44
C LEU A 97 -2.68 10.87 9.93
N GLY A 98 -3.51 11.85 10.25
CA GLY A 98 -3.71 12.27 11.65
C GLY A 98 -2.39 12.73 12.27
N LYS A 99 -1.89 11.97 13.27
CA LYS A 99 -0.59 12.21 13.92
C LYS A 99 0.55 11.40 13.31
N LEU A 100 0.24 10.46 12.40
CA LEU A 100 1.24 9.63 11.73
C LEU A 100 1.79 10.32 10.49
N ILE A 101 2.97 9.86 10.08
CA ILE A 101 3.59 10.16 8.80
C ILE A 101 3.74 8.84 8.05
N LEU A 102 3.23 8.77 6.84
CA LEU A 102 3.46 7.68 5.90
C LEU A 102 4.53 8.14 4.92
N ARG A 103 5.74 7.60 5.02
CA ARG A 103 6.85 7.90 4.11
C ARG A 103 7.00 6.79 3.09
N PHE A 104 7.12 7.16 1.82
CA PHE A 104 7.25 6.24 0.70
C PHE A 104 8.70 6.02 0.35
N LEU A 105 9.05 4.77 0.07
CA LEU A 105 10.36 4.35 -0.41
C LEU A 105 10.15 3.66 -1.76
N GLU A 106 10.81 4.11 -2.82
CA GLU A 106 10.82 3.35 -4.08
C GLU A 106 11.67 2.09 -3.90
N THR A 107 11.05 0.94 -4.13
CA THR A 107 11.70 -0.36 -3.97
C THR A 107 11.40 -1.24 -5.19
N PRO A 108 11.84 -0.82 -6.40
CA PRO A 108 11.65 -1.60 -7.59
C PRO A 108 12.37 -2.96 -7.49
N GLY A 109 11.87 -3.97 -8.20
CA GLY A 109 12.43 -5.33 -8.19
C GLY A 109 11.37 -6.36 -8.52
N HIS A 110 10.33 -6.48 -7.71
CA HIS A 110 9.14 -7.28 -8.04
C HIS A 110 8.37 -6.65 -9.20
N THR A 111 8.07 -5.36 -9.09
CA THR A 111 7.58 -4.52 -10.21
C THR A 111 8.39 -3.23 -10.30
N PRO A 112 8.42 -2.53 -11.46
CA PRO A 112 9.17 -1.28 -11.61
C PRO A 112 8.65 -0.14 -10.73
N GLU A 113 7.35 -0.17 -10.39
CA GLU A 113 6.65 0.84 -9.60
C GLU A 113 6.53 0.51 -8.12
N SER A 114 7.07 -0.62 -7.66
CA SER A 114 6.95 -1.06 -6.26
C SER A 114 7.44 0.00 -5.29
N ILE A 115 6.66 0.19 -4.22
CA ILE A 115 6.99 1.05 -3.10
C ILE A 115 6.82 0.31 -1.78
N CYS A 116 7.66 0.64 -0.80
CA CYS A 116 7.42 0.33 0.60
C CYS A 116 6.88 1.57 1.32
N ILE A 117 6.10 1.34 2.39
CA ILE A 117 5.51 2.42 3.19
C ILE A 117 6.02 2.33 4.61
N LEU A 118 6.78 3.33 5.03
CA LEU A 118 7.24 3.46 6.41
C LEU A 118 6.20 4.24 7.21
N VAL A 119 5.62 3.61 8.24
CA VAL A 119 4.66 4.22 9.15
C VAL A 119 5.40 4.77 10.36
N ILE A 120 5.41 6.08 10.52
CA ILE A 120 6.14 6.79 11.57
C ILE A 120 5.14 7.44 12.53
N ASP A 121 5.30 7.16 13.83
CA ASP A 121 4.60 7.88 14.89
C ASP A 121 5.59 8.81 15.60
N PRO A 122 5.56 10.12 15.32
CA PRO A 122 6.51 11.07 15.93
C PRO A 122 6.41 11.18 17.44
N SER A 123 5.26 10.77 18.04
CA SER A 123 5.07 10.79 19.48
C SER A 123 5.68 9.59 20.20
N SER A 124 6.12 8.58 19.48
CA SER A 124 6.62 7.31 20.02
C SER A 124 7.79 6.78 19.17
N PRO A 125 8.89 7.52 19.04
CA PRO A 125 9.95 7.22 18.07
C PRO A 125 10.64 5.88 18.30
N GLU A 126 10.60 5.34 19.52
CA GLU A 126 11.24 4.05 19.85
C GLU A 126 10.35 2.82 19.58
N GLN A 127 9.04 3.00 19.43
CA GLN A 127 8.10 1.87 19.34
C GLN A 127 7.37 1.77 18.01
N ALA A 128 7.48 2.74 17.13
CA ALA A 128 6.39 2.94 16.21
C ALA A 128 6.73 2.82 14.73
N GLN A 129 7.91 2.41 14.40
CA GLN A 129 8.20 2.25 12.99
C GLN A 129 7.76 0.86 12.50
N LYS A 130 6.76 0.87 11.63
CA LYS A 130 6.35 -0.29 10.84
C LYS A 130 6.69 -0.02 9.39
N ILE A 131 7.08 -1.05 8.67
CA ILE A 131 7.24 -0.99 7.23
C ILE A 131 6.27 -1.97 6.58
N LEU A 132 5.52 -1.49 5.58
CA LEU A 132 4.69 -2.30 4.71
C LEU A 132 5.45 -2.47 3.42
N THR A 133 5.83 -3.70 3.13
CA THR A 133 6.79 -4.02 2.08
C THR A 133 6.13 -4.46 0.77
N GLY A 134 4.81 -4.71 0.78
CA GLY A 134 4.17 -5.39 -0.33
C GLY A 134 4.98 -6.63 -0.72
N ASP A 135 5.11 -6.86 -2.01
CA ASP A 135 5.85 -7.98 -2.56
C ASP A 135 7.35 -7.71 -2.75
N THR A 136 7.88 -6.63 -2.17
CA THR A 136 9.32 -6.36 -2.19
C THR A 136 10.08 -7.31 -1.26
N LEU A 137 9.56 -7.54 -0.04
CA LEU A 137 10.24 -8.33 0.98
C LEU A 137 9.25 -9.15 1.80
N PHE A 138 9.52 -10.44 1.95
CA PHE A 138 8.80 -11.38 2.81
C PHE A 138 9.70 -11.85 3.97
N ILE A 139 9.12 -12.58 4.92
CA ILE A 139 9.91 -13.25 5.96
C ILE A 139 10.65 -14.42 5.34
N GLY A 140 11.96 -14.23 5.12
CA GLY A 140 12.83 -15.28 4.57
C GLY A 140 12.85 -15.36 3.04
N ASP A 141 12.20 -14.43 2.33
CA ASP A 141 12.17 -14.40 0.87
C ASP A 141 12.01 -12.96 0.34
N VAL A 142 12.05 -12.80 -0.98
CA VAL A 142 11.81 -11.54 -1.70
C VAL A 142 10.83 -11.76 -2.85
N GLY A 143 10.18 -10.70 -3.30
CA GLY A 143 9.31 -10.75 -4.48
C GLY A 143 10.05 -11.22 -5.73
N ARG A 144 9.43 -12.09 -6.51
CA ARG A 144 9.99 -12.62 -7.76
C ARG A 144 10.17 -11.50 -8.80
N PRO A 145 11.34 -11.43 -9.48
CA PRO A 145 11.62 -10.33 -10.41
C PRO A 145 11.17 -10.60 -11.86
N ASP A 146 10.54 -11.72 -12.17
CA ASP A 146 10.28 -12.19 -13.54
C ASP A 146 8.90 -11.80 -14.10
N LEU A 147 8.06 -11.08 -13.33
CA LEU A 147 6.71 -10.69 -13.76
C LEU A 147 6.68 -9.51 -14.74
N ALA A 148 7.72 -8.69 -14.80
CA ALA A 148 7.75 -7.48 -15.62
C ALA A 148 8.11 -7.73 -17.11
N GLY A 149 8.18 -8.98 -17.55
CA GLY A 149 8.52 -9.34 -18.94
C GLY A 149 7.58 -8.71 -19.98
N GLY A 150 6.29 -8.64 -19.69
CA GLY A 150 5.30 -7.95 -20.53
C GLY A 150 5.49 -6.44 -20.67
N LYS A 151 6.25 -5.83 -19.75
CA LYS A 151 6.65 -4.40 -19.78
C LYS A 151 8.06 -4.19 -20.39
N GLY A 152 8.69 -5.23 -20.93
CA GLY A 152 9.99 -5.17 -21.60
C GLY A 152 11.21 -5.29 -20.68
N PHE A 153 11.03 -5.68 -19.41
CA PHE A 153 12.13 -5.91 -18.47
C PHE A 153 12.52 -7.39 -18.43
N THR A 154 13.81 -7.68 -18.42
CA THR A 154 14.30 -9.04 -18.11
C THR A 154 14.35 -9.25 -16.60
N PRO A 155 14.27 -10.52 -16.10
CA PRO A 155 14.44 -10.80 -14.68
C PRO A 155 15.74 -10.27 -14.10
N GLN A 156 16.83 -10.30 -14.86
CA GLN A 156 18.13 -9.77 -14.46
C GLN A 156 18.13 -8.25 -14.30
N GLN A 157 17.42 -7.53 -15.18
CA GLN A 157 17.25 -6.09 -15.05
C GLN A 157 16.43 -5.75 -13.80
N MET A 158 15.34 -6.46 -13.56
CA MET A 158 14.50 -6.24 -12.39
C MET A 158 15.22 -6.55 -11.07
N ALA A 159 15.98 -7.65 -11.02
CA ALA A 159 16.77 -8.03 -9.85
C ALA A 159 17.96 -7.09 -9.58
N GLY A 160 18.33 -6.24 -10.53
CA GLY A 160 19.41 -5.25 -10.40
C GLY A 160 18.96 -3.84 -10.04
N LEU A 161 17.63 -3.63 -9.89
CA LEU A 161 17.04 -2.35 -9.47
C LEU A 161 17.03 -2.23 -7.96
#